data_2a9d7798721255b8d6be94f6c2f843ac
#
_entry.id   2a9d7798721255b8d6be94f6c2f843ac
#
_cell.length_a   1.000
_cell.length_b   1.000
_cell.length_c   1.000
_cell.angle_alpha   90.00
_cell.angle_beta   90.00
_cell.angle_gamma   90.00
#
_symmetry.space_group_name_H-M   'P 1'
#
loop_
_entity.id
_entity.type
_entity.pdbx_description
1 polymer ?
#
loop_
_entity_poly.entity_id
_entity_poly.type
_entity_poly.pdbx_seq_one_letter_code
_entity_poly.pdbx_strand_id
1 'polypeptide(L)'
;MTDTLIKVVMMVVFFAIMIIIGIYCRKQSSDVNGFVLGGRSVGPWLSAFAYGTSYFSAVIFIGYAGQFGWKFGLASTWIGIGNALLGSLLAWVVLGRRTRLMTQRLSSATMPEFFEKRYDSKAMKIAASAIIFVFLIPYTASLYNGLSKLIDMAFPEIPGGFTTCVIVMAALTAVYVIIGGYMATAINDFVQGIIMLFGIVLVIALVLKSNGGFSEAVASLGAITEGANFNGAFASFFGNDPFSLLWVVILTSLGTWGLPQMVGKFYAIKNEKAINTGTVVSTLFAIIVAGGCYFLGGFSRLYADSDIYKLDGSVDFDSIIPNMLNNLPAIVIGLVLILVLSASMSTLSSLVLTSSSTLTLDMLCETCMKKASKKSRLSVIRILILVFIAISAVIAIVQNKYGLAFIAQFMGVSWGALAGAFLAPFLYGLYWKKTTKAACFVNFSVSTILMVGYLVLKFAAPDVLSSLPAFWQSPINLGAVMMLASLVFVPVVSLVTKKPDSAKTDEIFECYNKEVTVGAKESLGK
;
A
#
# COMPACT_ATOMS: atom_id res chain seq x y z
N MET A 1 21.45 -28.79 0.49
CA MET A 1 20.76 -29.13 -0.80
C MET A 1 19.27 -29.40 -0.59
N THR A 2 18.89 -30.24 0.38
CA THR A 2 17.48 -30.56 0.69
C THR A 2 16.68 -29.33 1.10
N ASP A 3 17.24 -28.47 1.95
CA ASP A 3 16.56 -27.28 2.47
C ASP A 3 16.29 -26.21 1.41
N THR A 4 17.27 -25.98 0.52
CA THR A 4 17.11 -25.08 -0.63
C THR A 4 16.07 -25.63 -1.60
N LEU A 5 16.06 -26.95 -1.84
CA LEU A 5 15.08 -27.58 -2.72
C LEU A 5 13.64 -27.42 -2.17
N ILE A 6 13.42 -27.61 -0.88
CA ILE A 6 12.11 -27.42 -0.25
C ILE A 6 11.60 -25.99 -0.49
N LYS A 7 12.42 -24.98 -0.19
CA LYS A 7 12.07 -23.55 -0.38
C LYS A 7 11.74 -23.25 -1.85
N VAL A 8 12.54 -23.74 -2.80
CA VAL A 8 12.32 -23.56 -4.24
C VAL A 8 11.02 -24.24 -4.71
N VAL A 9 10.78 -25.49 -4.32
CA VAL A 9 9.56 -26.20 -4.70
C VAL A 9 8.30 -25.46 -4.18
N MET A 10 8.33 -24.99 -2.93
CA MET A 10 7.23 -24.21 -2.35
C MET A 10 6.96 -22.94 -3.15
N MET A 11 8.00 -22.20 -3.55
CA MET A 11 7.86 -20.99 -4.38
C MET A 11 7.32 -21.32 -5.77
N VAL A 12 7.83 -22.36 -6.43
CA VAL A 12 7.36 -22.79 -7.76
C VAL A 12 5.88 -23.17 -7.73
N VAL A 13 5.45 -23.93 -6.72
CA VAL A 13 4.03 -24.29 -6.55
C VAL A 13 3.17 -23.04 -6.33
N PHE A 14 3.62 -22.11 -5.48
CA PHE A 14 2.93 -20.85 -5.25
C PHE A 14 2.75 -20.05 -6.56
N PHE A 15 3.80 -19.83 -7.33
CA PHE A 15 3.73 -19.09 -8.60
C PHE A 15 2.89 -19.82 -9.64
N ALA A 16 2.97 -21.16 -9.72
CA ALA A 16 2.13 -21.93 -10.63
C ALA A 16 0.65 -21.73 -10.36
N ILE A 17 0.23 -21.72 -9.09
CA ILE A 17 -1.16 -21.43 -8.69
C ILE A 17 -1.57 -20.02 -9.15
N MET A 18 -0.75 -19.01 -8.91
CA MET A 18 -1.04 -17.62 -9.30
C MET A 18 -1.20 -17.46 -10.82
N ILE A 19 -0.33 -18.11 -11.60
CA ILE A 19 -0.39 -18.07 -13.07
C ILE A 19 -1.63 -18.82 -13.60
N ILE A 20 -1.97 -19.98 -13.03
CA ILE A 20 -3.17 -20.75 -13.39
C ILE A 20 -4.43 -19.90 -13.17
N ILE A 21 -4.53 -19.20 -12.03
CA ILE A 21 -5.63 -18.27 -11.75
C ILE A 21 -5.66 -17.15 -12.81
N GLY A 22 -4.50 -16.58 -13.17
CA GLY A 22 -4.38 -15.57 -14.22
C GLY A 22 -4.93 -16.05 -15.56
N ILE A 23 -4.55 -17.26 -15.98
CA ILE A 23 -5.02 -17.88 -17.22
C ILE A 23 -6.54 -18.15 -17.17
N TYR A 24 -7.05 -18.65 -16.04
CA TYR A 24 -8.50 -18.89 -15.85
C TYR A 24 -9.32 -17.60 -16.01
N CYS A 25 -8.84 -16.49 -15.48
CA CYS A 25 -9.52 -15.19 -15.53
C CYS A 25 -9.33 -14.44 -16.86
N ARG A 26 -8.53 -14.93 -17.79
CA ARG A 26 -8.17 -14.24 -19.05
C ARG A 26 -9.38 -13.76 -19.86
N LYS A 27 -10.47 -14.53 -19.88
CA LYS A 27 -11.69 -14.18 -20.62
C LYS A 27 -12.40 -12.95 -20.03
N GLN A 28 -12.31 -12.74 -18.72
CA GLN A 28 -12.94 -11.61 -18.01
C GLN A 28 -12.16 -10.31 -18.16
N SER A 29 -10.90 -10.37 -18.58
CA SER A 29 -9.99 -9.25 -18.81
C SER A 29 -9.83 -8.86 -20.29
N SER A 30 -10.84 -9.18 -21.12
CA SER A 30 -10.81 -8.93 -22.56
C SER A 30 -11.14 -7.50 -22.96
N ASP A 31 -11.81 -6.74 -22.09
CA ASP A 31 -12.14 -5.33 -22.27
C ASP A 31 -11.59 -4.46 -21.13
N VAL A 32 -11.59 -3.14 -21.32
CA VAL A 32 -11.03 -2.19 -20.35
C VAL A 32 -11.74 -2.24 -19.00
N ASN A 33 -13.08 -2.36 -18.99
CA ASN A 33 -13.86 -2.41 -17.76
C ASN A 33 -13.59 -3.69 -16.96
N GLY A 34 -13.59 -4.84 -17.63
CA GLY A 34 -13.24 -6.12 -17.03
C GLY A 34 -11.79 -6.13 -16.52
N PHE A 35 -10.87 -5.56 -17.30
CA PHE A 35 -9.45 -5.51 -16.94
C PHE A 35 -9.16 -4.61 -15.73
N VAL A 36 -9.80 -3.43 -15.62
CA VAL A 36 -9.52 -2.42 -14.58
C VAL A 36 -10.39 -2.60 -13.33
N LEU A 37 -11.66 -3.00 -13.46
CA LEU A 37 -12.64 -3.05 -12.35
C LEU A 37 -13.33 -4.41 -12.16
N GLY A 38 -12.95 -5.44 -12.90
CA GLY A 38 -13.64 -6.73 -12.84
C GLY A 38 -15.14 -6.63 -13.16
N GLY A 39 -15.56 -5.67 -14.00
CA GLY A 39 -16.95 -5.43 -14.35
C GLY A 39 -17.83 -4.95 -13.19
N ARG A 40 -17.28 -4.43 -12.11
CA ARG A 40 -17.98 -4.01 -10.86
C ARG A 40 -18.85 -5.13 -10.24
N SER A 41 -18.41 -6.37 -10.38
CA SER A 41 -19.19 -7.56 -9.96
C SER A 41 -18.50 -8.37 -8.85
N VAL A 42 -17.54 -7.75 -8.15
CA VAL A 42 -16.72 -8.43 -7.14
C VAL A 42 -17.55 -8.72 -5.89
N GLY A 43 -17.62 -9.98 -5.52
CA GLY A 43 -18.38 -10.45 -4.37
C GLY A 43 -17.79 -10.06 -3.02
N PRO A 44 -18.53 -10.29 -1.92
CA PRO A 44 -18.18 -9.77 -0.59
C PRO A 44 -16.81 -10.23 -0.09
N TRP A 45 -16.52 -11.51 -0.18
CA TRP A 45 -15.26 -12.09 0.29
C TRP A 45 -14.06 -11.62 -0.54
N LEU A 46 -14.19 -11.64 -1.87
CA LEU A 46 -13.12 -11.15 -2.75
C LEU A 46 -12.85 -9.66 -2.54
N SER A 47 -13.89 -8.83 -2.34
CA SER A 47 -13.72 -7.40 -2.05
C SER A 47 -13.01 -7.16 -0.71
N ALA A 48 -13.40 -7.92 0.33
CA ALA A 48 -12.80 -7.81 1.65
C ALA A 48 -11.31 -8.18 1.65
N PHE A 49 -10.98 -9.32 1.04
CA PHE A 49 -9.60 -9.78 0.94
C PHE A 49 -8.77 -8.90 0.01
N ALA A 50 -9.31 -8.47 -1.13
CA ALA A 50 -8.62 -7.55 -2.04
C ALA A 50 -8.28 -6.22 -1.36
N TYR A 51 -9.13 -5.70 -0.47
CA TYR A 51 -8.81 -4.53 0.34
C TYR A 51 -7.74 -4.86 1.38
N GLY A 52 -7.95 -5.89 2.19
CA GLY A 52 -7.05 -6.29 3.26
C GLY A 52 -5.64 -6.60 2.77
N THR A 53 -5.49 -7.47 1.78
CA THR A 53 -4.18 -7.89 1.26
C THR A 53 -3.44 -6.77 0.53
N SER A 54 -4.15 -5.87 -0.16
CA SER A 54 -3.52 -4.71 -0.81
C SER A 54 -2.99 -3.66 0.17
N TYR A 55 -3.45 -3.69 1.41
CA TYR A 55 -2.98 -2.82 2.49
C TYR A 55 -1.64 -3.33 3.06
N PHE A 56 -1.47 -4.64 3.21
CA PHE A 56 -0.32 -5.23 3.89
C PHE A 56 0.62 -5.91 2.91
N SER A 57 1.90 -5.56 2.96
CA SER A 57 2.92 -5.96 2.01
C SER A 57 4.27 -6.22 2.67
N ALA A 58 5.27 -6.63 1.88
CA ALA A 58 6.65 -6.71 2.37
C ALA A 58 7.16 -5.41 2.98
N VAL A 59 6.68 -4.24 2.52
CA VAL A 59 7.04 -2.95 3.13
C VAL A 59 6.63 -2.89 4.59
N ILE A 60 5.44 -3.41 4.93
CA ILE A 60 4.98 -3.45 6.32
C ILE A 60 5.68 -4.56 7.09
N PHE A 61 5.78 -5.76 6.52
CA PHE A 61 6.36 -6.90 7.22
C PHE A 61 7.88 -6.75 7.44
N ILE A 62 8.64 -6.31 6.44
CA ILE A 62 10.10 -6.17 6.52
C ILE A 62 10.48 -4.77 7.02
N GLY A 63 10.06 -3.71 6.31
CA GLY A 63 10.50 -2.35 6.57
C GLY A 63 9.89 -1.75 7.83
N TYR A 64 8.56 -1.65 7.88
CA TYR A 64 7.88 -0.98 9.01
C TYR A 64 7.94 -1.79 10.31
N ALA A 65 7.66 -3.10 10.26
CA ALA A 65 7.72 -3.94 11.45
C ALA A 65 9.15 -4.00 12.02
N GLY A 66 10.17 -4.10 11.15
CA GLY A 66 11.57 -4.05 11.57
C GLY A 66 11.93 -2.70 12.21
N GLN A 67 11.75 -1.60 11.47
CA GLN A 67 12.13 -0.27 11.93
C GLN A 67 11.37 0.18 13.18
N PHE A 68 10.04 0.03 13.18
CA PHE A 68 9.22 0.52 14.30
C PHE A 68 9.17 -0.44 15.48
N GLY A 69 9.26 -1.75 15.22
CA GLY A 69 9.48 -2.73 16.28
C GLY A 69 10.79 -2.47 17.04
N TRP A 70 11.86 -2.23 16.30
CA TRP A 70 13.15 -1.84 16.89
C TRP A 70 13.06 -0.55 17.70
N LYS A 71 12.38 0.46 17.16
CA LYS A 71 12.27 1.77 17.80
C LYS A 71 11.36 1.77 19.02
N PHE A 72 10.19 1.14 18.94
CA PHE A 72 9.13 1.26 19.95
C PHE A 72 8.85 -0.02 20.75
N GLY A 73 9.49 -1.13 20.41
CA GLY A 73 9.20 -2.43 21.04
C GLY A 73 7.75 -2.86 20.80
N LEU A 74 7.12 -3.46 21.81
CA LEU A 74 5.74 -3.94 21.74
C LEU A 74 4.71 -2.84 21.46
N ALA A 75 5.01 -1.60 21.82
CA ALA A 75 4.13 -0.46 21.50
C ALA A 75 3.93 -0.25 20.00
N SER A 76 4.82 -0.78 19.12
CA SER A 76 4.61 -0.77 17.67
C SER A 76 3.31 -1.45 17.23
N THR A 77 2.75 -2.35 18.06
CA THR A 77 1.44 -2.99 17.83
C THR A 77 0.30 -1.97 17.68
N TRP A 78 0.42 -0.77 18.27
CA TRP A 78 -0.55 0.31 18.08
C TRP A 78 -0.68 0.76 16.62
N ILE A 79 0.37 0.61 15.82
CA ILE A 79 0.31 0.89 14.37
C ILE A 79 -0.68 -0.08 13.72
N GLY A 80 -0.59 -1.36 14.04
CA GLY A 80 -1.51 -2.38 13.53
C GLY A 80 -2.95 -2.20 14.00
N ILE A 81 -3.15 -1.82 15.28
CA ILE A 81 -4.47 -1.49 15.82
C ILE A 81 -5.06 -0.26 15.09
N GLY A 82 -4.28 0.80 14.91
CA GLY A 82 -4.70 1.97 14.14
C GLY A 82 -5.06 1.62 12.70
N ASN A 83 -4.26 0.78 12.05
CA ASN A 83 -4.53 0.29 10.70
C ASN A 83 -5.85 -0.49 10.62
N ALA A 84 -6.17 -1.29 11.61
CA ALA A 84 -7.42 -2.03 11.66
C ALA A 84 -8.63 -1.13 11.90
N LEU A 85 -8.55 -0.23 12.89
CA LEU A 85 -9.68 0.59 13.29
C LEU A 85 -9.87 1.80 12.36
N LEU A 86 -8.82 2.59 12.11
CA LEU A 86 -8.91 3.80 11.29
C LEU A 86 -8.71 3.49 9.80
N GLY A 87 -7.74 2.64 9.48
CA GLY A 87 -7.37 2.33 8.09
C GLY A 87 -8.31 1.34 7.41
N SER A 88 -8.97 0.44 8.16
CA SER A 88 -9.91 -0.53 7.61
C SER A 88 -11.34 -0.26 8.06
N LEU A 89 -11.69 -0.49 9.32
CA LEU A 89 -13.07 -0.36 9.80
C LEU A 89 -13.69 0.99 9.41
N LEU A 90 -13.07 2.08 9.81
CA LEU A 90 -13.60 3.41 9.58
C LEU A 90 -13.57 3.79 8.09
N ALA A 91 -12.57 3.34 7.32
CA ALA A 91 -12.53 3.54 5.88
C ALA A 91 -13.72 2.87 5.16
N TRP A 92 -14.05 1.64 5.51
CA TRP A 92 -15.23 0.96 4.95
C TRP A 92 -16.54 1.64 5.32
N VAL A 93 -16.71 2.04 6.58
CA VAL A 93 -17.93 2.72 7.06
C VAL A 93 -18.10 4.08 6.39
N VAL A 94 -17.02 4.87 6.33
CA VAL A 94 -17.06 6.24 5.79
C VAL A 94 -17.05 6.24 4.27
N LEU A 95 -16.13 5.52 3.64
CA LEU A 95 -15.92 5.62 2.19
C LEU A 95 -16.71 4.58 1.40
N GLY A 96 -16.87 3.34 1.87
CA GLY A 96 -17.31 2.20 1.10
C GLY A 96 -18.58 2.46 0.28
N ARG A 97 -19.71 2.72 0.95
CA ARG A 97 -21.00 2.95 0.30
C ARG A 97 -21.00 4.23 -0.56
N ARG A 98 -20.51 5.34 -0.03
CA ARG A 98 -20.54 6.62 -0.73
C ARG A 98 -19.66 6.63 -1.97
N THR A 99 -18.48 6.06 -1.88
CA THR A 99 -17.58 5.89 -3.04
C THR A 99 -18.27 5.06 -4.12
N ARG A 100 -18.87 3.93 -3.75
CA ARG A 100 -19.50 3.04 -4.72
C ARG A 100 -20.66 3.70 -5.47
N LEU A 101 -21.55 4.38 -4.75
CA LEU A 101 -22.70 5.06 -5.35
C LEU A 101 -22.29 6.25 -6.22
N MET A 102 -21.43 7.12 -5.73
CA MET A 102 -21.02 8.30 -6.49
C MET A 102 -20.20 7.93 -7.74
N THR A 103 -19.30 6.96 -7.63
CA THR A 103 -18.50 6.52 -8.79
C THR A 103 -19.35 5.80 -9.84
N GLN A 104 -20.46 5.16 -9.44
CA GLN A 104 -21.45 4.63 -10.38
C GLN A 104 -22.22 5.76 -11.05
N ARG A 105 -22.73 6.73 -10.29
CA ARG A 105 -23.46 7.90 -10.84
C ARG A 105 -22.60 8.66 -11.84
N LEU A 106 -21.34 8.89 -11.49
CA LEU A 106 -20.36 9.58 -12.34
C LEU A 106 -19.80 8.69 -13.46
N SER A 107 -20.11 7.39 -13.48
CA SER A 107 -19.51 6.41 -14.39
C SER A 107 -17.97 6.51 -14.42
N SER A 108 -17.34 6.71 -13.24
CA SER A 108 -15.88 6.86 -13.12
C SER A 108 -15.21 5.52 -12.83
N ALA A 109 -14.14 5.20 -13.57
CA ALA A 109 -13.34 3.99 -13.39
C ALA A 109 -12.15 4.19 -12.45
N THR A 110 -11.67 5.41 -12.36
CA THR A 110 -10.44 5.77 -11.67
C THR A 110 -10.67 6.94 -10.73
N MET A 111 -9.76 7.15 -9.78
CA MET A 111 -9.81 8.31 -8.89
C MET A 111 -9.61 9.64 -9.65
N PRO A 112 -8.69 9.79 -10.62
CA PRO A 112 -8.60 11.00 -11.45
C PRO A 112 -9.90 11.31 -12.21
N GLU A 113 -10.56 10.30 -12.77
CA GLU A 113 -11.85 10.48 -13.46
C GLU A 113 -12.96 10.92 -12.50
N PHE A 114 -12.94 10.43 -11.24
CA PHE A 114 -13.82 10.94 -10.19
C PHE A 114 -13.60 12.44 -9.97
N PHE A 115 -12.35 12.89 -9.84
CA PHE A 115 -12.05 14.31 -9.66
C PHE A 115 -12.49 15.16 -10.85
N GLU A 116 -12.27 14.69 -12.09
CA GLU A 116 -12.77 15.39 -13.28
C GLU A 116 -14.27 15.62 -13.21
N LYS A 117 -15.04 14.53 -13.01
CA LYS A 117 -16.51 14.58 -13.10
C LYS A 117 -17.15 15.26 -11.90
N ARG A 118 -16.56 15.09 -10.70
CA ARG A 118 -17.06 15.73 -9.48
C ARG A 118 -16.81 17.25 -9.45
N TYR A 119 -15.66 17.68 -9.95
CA TYR A 119 -15.22 19.08 -9.89
C TYR A 119 -15.26 19.80 -11.24
N ASP A 120 -15.73 19.15 -12.28
CA ASP A 120 -15.80 19.68 -13.64
C ASP A 120 -14.46 20.24 -14.13
N SER A 121 -13.41 19.41 -14.10
CA SER A 121 -12.06 19.85 -14.42
C SER A 121 -11.18 18.74 -15.01
N LYS A 122 -10.97 18.77 -16.32
CA LYS A 122 -10.03 17.87 -17.01
C LYS A 122 -8.59 18.04 -16.54
N ALA A 123 -8.21 19.27 -16.17
CA ALA A 123 -6.87 19.51 -15.65
C ALA A 123 -6.62 18.77 -14.31
N MET A 124 -7.64 18.64 -13.45
CA MET A 124 -7.53 17.82 -12.22
C MET A 124 -7.31 16.36 -12.53
N LYS A 125 -8.00 15.81 -13.54
CA LYS A 125 -7.80 14.43 -13.99
C LYS A 125 -6.36 14.18 -14.41
N ILE A 126 -5.81 15.04 -15.26
CA ILE A 126 -4.43 14.92 -15.75
C ILE A 126 -3.43 15.08 -14.61
N ALA A 127 -3.60 16.09 -13.75
CA ALA A 127 -2.72 16.30 -12.60
C ALA A 127 -2.74 15.12 -11.62
N ALA A 128 -3.93 14.64 -11.26
CA ALA A 128 -4.07 13.49 -10.38
C ALA A 128 -3.43 12.22 -10.98
N SER A 129 -3.61 11.98 -12.29
CA SER A 129 -3.00 10.86 -12.99
C SER A 129 -1.47 10.92 -12.97
N ALA A 130 -0.89 12.11 -13.21
CA ALA A 130 0.55 12.32 -13.14
C ALA A 130 1.10 12.08 -11.72
N ILE A 131 0.44 12.63 -10.70
CA ILE A 131 0.81 12.43 -9.28
C ILE A 131 0.77 10.95 -8.92
N ILE A 132 -0.29 10.23 -9.31
CA ILE A 132 -0.44 8.78 -9.05
C ILE A 132 0.71 8.02 -9.71
N PHE A 133 0.98 8.25 -10.99
CA PHE A 133 2.02 7.53 -11.70
C PHE A 133 3.39 7.72 -11.06
N VAL A 134 3.77 8.97 -10.79
CA VAL A 134 5.08 9.33 -10.23
C VAL A 134 5.27 8.77 -8.82
N PHE A 135 4.30 8.96 -7.93
CA PHE A 135 4.48 8.60 -6.52
C PHE A 135 4.16 7.14 -6.19
N LEU A 136 3.52 6.37 -7.08
CA LEU A 136 3.45 4.92 -6.91
C LEU A 136 4.77 4.21 -7.25
N ILE A 137 5.69 4.84 -8.00
CA ILE A 137 7.00 4.26 -8.34
C ILE A 137 7.85 3.99 -7.08
N PRO A 138 8.12 4.98 -6.18
CA PRO A 138 8.91 4.71 -4.98
C PRO A 138 8.24 3.68 -4.05
N TYR A 139 6.92 3.63 -3.97
CA TYR A 139 6.23 2.59 -3.21
C TYR A 139 6.47 1.21 -3.80
N THR A 140 6.36 1.07 -5.12
CA THR A 140 6.62 -0.21 -5.81
C THR A 140 8.09 -0.63 -5.69
N ALA A 141 9.03 0.31 -5.76
CA ALA A 141 10.45 0.05 -5.54
C ALA A 141 10.71 -0.46 -4.11
N SER A 142 10.05 0.11 -3.10
CA SER A 142 10.13 -0.35 -1.71
C SER A 142 9.66 -1.80 -1.54
N LEU A 143 8.63 -2.21 -2.29
CA LEU A 143 8.13 -3.59 -2.28
C LEU A 143 9.16 -4.57 -2.85
N TYR A 144 9.77 -4.24 -3.99
CA TYR A 144 10.84 -5.05 -4.56
C TYR A 144 12.03 -5.15 -3.62
N ASN A 145 12.38 -4.05 -2.95
CA ASN A 145 13.48 -4.01 -2.00
C ASN A 145 13.24 -4.95 -0.81
N GLY A 146 12.09 -4.82 -0.12
CA GLY A 146 11.75 -5.66 1.02
C GLY A 146 11.68 -7.15 0.67
N LEU A 147 11.03 -7.48 -0.45
CA LEU A 147 10.91 -8.85 -0.91
C LEU A 147 12.27 -9.45 -1.27
N SER A 148 13.10 -8.68 -1.99
CA SER A 148 14.42 -9.18 -2.43
C SER A 148 15.41 -9.35 -1.28
N LYS A 149 15.35 -8.52 -0.24
CA LYS A 149 16.14 -8.73 0.99
C LYS A 149 15.80 -10.05 1.68
N LEU A 150 14.52 -10.40 1.75
CA LEU A 150 14.10 -11.66 2.35
C LEU A 150 14.54 -12.87 1.49
N ILE A 151 14.42 -12.77 0.17
CA ILE A 151 14.84 -13.85 -0.73
C ILE A 151 16.37 -14.01 -0.72
N ASP A 152 17.12 -12.90 -0.68
CA ASP A 152 18.58 -12.89 -0.60
C ASP A 152 19.06 -13.60 0.68
N MET A 153 18.42 -13.31 1.81
CA MET A 153 18.65 -14.04 3.08
C MET A 153 18.33 -15.54 2.95
N ALA A 154 17.20 -15.88 2.33
CA ALA A 154 16.78 -17.28 2.21
C ALA A 154 17.60 -18.10 1.21
N PHE A 155 18.27 -17.45 0.27
CA PHE A 155 19.06 -18.06 -0.81
C PHE A 155 20.40 -17.34 -1.01
N PRO A 156 21.29 -17.33 -0.03
CA PRO A 156 22.57 -16.60 -0.10
C PRO A 156 23.50 -17.08 -1.22
N GLU A 157 23.24 -18.27 -1.78
CA GLU A 157 24.03 -18.89 -2.86
C GLU A 157 23.66 -18.36 -4.26
N ILE A 158 22.59 -17.54 -4.41
CA ILE A 158 22.18 -17.04 -5.74
C ILE A 158 23.19 -15.98 -6.21
N PRO A 159 23.85 -16.19 -7.37
CA PRO A 159 24.77 -15.21 -7.92
C PRO A 159 24.06 -13.86 -8.21
N GLY A 160 24.61 -12.77 -7.70
CA GLY A 160 23.99 -11.45 -7.83
C GLY A 160 22.71 -11.28 -7.00
N GLY A 161 22.44 -12.19 -6.05
CA GLY A 161 21.42 -12.25 -5.02
C GLY A 161 20.27 -11.28 -5.21
N PHE A 162 20.32 -10.15 -4.54
CA PHE A 162 19.28 -9.12 -4.55
C PHE A 162 18.82 -8.70 -5.96
N THR A 163 19.74 -8.40 -6.88
CA THR A 163 19.40 -7.95 -8.25
C THR A 163 18.65 -9.02 -9.03
N THR A 164 19.12 -10.27 -8.96
CA THR A 164 18.45 -11.41 -9.59
C THR A 164 17.04 -11.59 -9.04
N CYS A 165 16.87 -11.48 -7.74
CA CYS A 165 15.55 -11.58 -7.09
C CYS A 165 14.59 -10.47 -7.56
N VAL A 166 15.04 -9.21 -7.63
CA VAL A 166 14.24 -8.10 -8.18
C VAL A 166 13.78 -8.40 -9.62
N ILE A 167 14.69 -8.84 -10.49
CA ILE A 167 14.37 -9.11 -11.90
C ILE A 167 13.36 -10.25 -12.04
N VAL A 168 13.56 -11.35 -11.31
CA VAL A 168 12.66 -12.51 -11.34
C VAL A 168 11.27 -12.11 -10.84
N MET A 169 11.19 -11.39 -9.73
CA MET A 169 9.92 -10.94 -9.17
C MET A 169 9.20 -9.94 -10.08
N ALA A 170 9.93 -9.02 -10.70
CA ALA A 170 9.38 -8.08 -11.67
C ALA A 170 8.79 -8.82 -12.89
N ALA A 171 9.51 -9.80 -13.43
CA ALA A 171 9.02 -10.60 -14.54
C ALA A 171 7.76 -11.42 -14.19
N LEU A 172 7.75 -12.09 -13.04
CA LEU A 172 6.60 -12.86 -12.56
C LEU A 172 5.37 -11.98 -12.33
N THR A 173 5.56 -10.80 -11.71
CA THR A 173 4.48 -9.82 -11.52
C THR A 173 3.90 -9.37 -12.85
N ALA A 174 4.76 -9.04 -13.83
CA ALA A 174 4.33 -8.63 -15.16
C ALA A 174 3.45 -9.70 -15.83
N VAL A 175 3.89 -10.96 -15.80
CA VAL A 175 3.19 -12.07 -16.44
C VAL A 175 1.77 -12.22 -15.93
N TYR A 176 1.57 -12.35 -14.61
CA TYR A 176 0.23 -12.65 -14.12
C TYR A 176 -0.71 -11.44 -14.15
N VAL A 177 -0.22 -10.21 -13.98
CA VAL A 177 -1.05 -8.99 -14.06
C VAL A 177 -1.51 -8.73 -15.48
N ILE A 178 -0.61 -8.86 -16.47
CA ILE A 178 -0.94 -8.63 -17.89
C ILE A 178 -1.98 -9.64 -18.41
N ILE A 179 -1.89 -10.90 -17.96
CA ILE A 179 -2.79 -11.95 -18.41
C ILE A 179 -4.16 -11.82 -17.75
N GLY A 180 -4.21 -11.61 -16.45
CA GLY A 180 -5.42 -11.81 -15.65
C GLY A 180 -6.23 -10.54 -15.34
N GLY A 181 -5.65 -9.37 -15.32
CA GLY A 181 -6.31 -8.11 -14.93
C GLY A 181 -6.89 -8.15 -13.51
N TYR A 182 -7.88 -7.28 -13.23
CA TYR A 182 -8.44 -7.08 -11.88
C TYR A 182 -9.05 -8.34 -11.26
N MET A 183 -9.79 -9.15 -12.03
CA MET A 183 -10.45 -10.33 -11.47
C MET A 183 -9.45 -11.39 -11.03
N ALA A 184 -8.39 -11.60 -11.80
CA ALA A 184 -7.31 -12.51 -11.40
C ALA A 184 -6.59 -12.00 -10.15
N THR A 185 -6.33 -10.68 -10.06
CA THR A 185 -5.73 -10.11 -8.85
C THR A 185 -6.65 -10.31 -7.64
N ALA A 186 -7.95 -10.09 -7.75
CA ALA A 186 -8.90 -10.26 -6.65
C ALA A 186 -9.01 -11.73 -6.16
N ILE A 187 -8.94 -12.71 -7.06
CA ILE A 187 -8.92 -14.13 -6.68
C ILE A 187 -7.57 -14.51 -6.06
N ASN A 188 -6.47 -14.03 -6.65
CA ASN A 188 -5.15 -14.21 -6.07
C ASN A 188 -5.08 -13.57 -4.66
N ASP A 189 -5.60 -12.35 -4.49
CA ASP A 189 -5.67 -11.65 -3.20
C ASP A 189 -6.42 -12.49 -2.15
N PHE A 190 -7.46 -13.21 -2.54
CA PHE A 190 -8.20 -14.11 -1.63
C PHE A 190 -7.33 -15.29 -1.18
N VAL A 191 -6.69 -16.00 -2.12
CA VAL A 191 -5.79 -17.11 -1.79
C VAL A 191 -4.59 -16.65 -0.96
N GLN A 192 -3.97 -15.56 -1.37
CA GLN A 192 -2.84 -14.96 -0.68
C GLN A 192 -3.22 -14.47 0.73
N GLY A 193 -4.41 -13.92 0.89
CA GLY A 193 -4.90 -13.48 2.19
C GLY A 193 -5.11 -14.62 3.18
N ILE A 194 -5.55 -15.78 2.72
CA ILE A 194 -5.62 -16.98 3.56
C ILE A 194 -4.21 -17.39 4.02
N ILE A 195 -3.24 -17.40 3.12
CA ILE A 195 -1.84 -17.68 3.44
C ILE A 195 -1.31 -16.69 4.47
N MET A 196 -1.62 -15.39 4.31
CA MET A 196 -1.18 -14.34 5.23
C MET A 196 -1.76 -14.52 6.64
N LEU A 197 -3.06 -14.85 6.76
CA LEU A 197 -3.71 -15.07 8.05
C LEU A 197 -3.06 -16.21 8.86
N PHE A 198 -2.85 -17.36 8.22
CA PHE A 198 -2.26 -18.50 8.90
C PHE A 198 -0.74 -18.34 9.08
N GLY A 199 -0.06 -17.77 8.09
CA GLY A 199 1.38 -17.61 8.10
C GLY A 199 1.87 -16.70 9.22
N ILE A 200 1.24 -15.53 9.41
CA ILE A 200 1.66 -14.59 10.46
C ILE A 200 1.48 -15.17 11.87
N VAL A 201 0.35 -15.86 12.12
CA VAL A 201 0.10 -16.51 13.42
C VAL A 201 1.14 -17.59 13.69
N LEU A 202 1.47 -18.41 12.68
CA LEU A 202 2.49 -19.45 12.81
C LEU A 202 3.88 -18.86 13.10
N VAL A 203 4.27 -17.82 12.37
CA VAL A 203 5.58 -17.14 12.56
C VAL A 203 5.69 -16.56 13.98
N ILE A 204 4.65 -15.86 14.45
CA ILE A 204 4.61 -15.34 15.83
C ILE A 204 4.77 -16.47 16.85
N ALA A 205 4.01 -17.55 16.70
CA ALA A 205 4.07 -18.68 17.62
C ALA A 205 5.48 -19.30 17.69
N LEU A 206 6.15 -19.45 16.55
CA LEU A 206 7.49 -20.02 16.47
C LEU A 206 8.56 -19.07 17.06
N VAL A 207 8.47 -17.78 16.76
CA VAL A 207 9.39 -16.78 17.30
C VAL A 207 9.23 -16.65 18.82
N LEU A 208 8.02 -16.67 19.34
CA LEU A 208 7.80 -16.66 20.79
C LEU A 208 8.31 -17.97 21.45
N LYS A 209 8.07 -19.11 20.80
CA LYS A 209 8.56 -20.40 21.30
C LYS A 209 10.09 -20.44 21.38
N SER A 210 10.81 -19.88 20.41
CA SER A 210 12.29 -19.81 20.42
C SER A 210 12.85 -18.92 21.53
N ASN A 211 12.01 -18.04 22.11
CA ASN A 211 12.36 -17.17 23.24
C ASN A 211 11.73 -17.62 24.58
N GLY A 212 11.47 -18.90 24.76
CA GLY A 212 10.92 -19.43 26.02
C GLY A 212 9.41 -19.20 26.22
N GLY A 213 8.70 -18.69 25.21
CA GLY A 213 7.30 -18.33 25.26
C GLY A 213 7.04 -16.84 25.45
N PHE A 214 5.77 -16.45 25.44
CA PHE A 214 5.38 -15.02 25.48
C PHE A 214 5.90 -14.31 26.74
N SER A 215 5.71 -14.88 27.93
CA SER A 215 6.08 -14.23 29.18
C SER A 215 7.60 -14.00 29.30
N GLU A 216 8.40 -14.99 28.90
CA GLU A 216 9.85 -14.91 28.93
C GLU A 216 10.38 -13.92 27.87
N ALA A 217 9.84 -13.95 26.66
CA ALA A 217 10.16 -12.99 25.61
C ALA A 217 9.87 -11.55 26.03
N VAL A 218 8.72 -11.29 26.70
CA VAL A 218 8.37 -9.96 27.22
C VAL A 218 9.30 -9.54 28.35
N ALA A 219 9.64 -10.46 29.28
CA ALA A 219 10.58 -10.18 30.37
C ALA A 219 11.98 -9.84 29.82
N SER A 220 12.48 -10.62 28.86
CA SER A 220 13.78 -10.39 28.19
C SER A 220 13.78 -9.05 27.44
N LEU A 221 12.70 -8.71 26.73
CA LEU A 221 12.56 -7.43 26.05
C LEU A 221 12.52 -6.26 27.05
N GLY A 222 11.85 -6.44 28.19
CA GLY A 222 11.79 -5.44 29.27
C GLY A 222 13.14 -5.18 29.97
N ALA A 223 14.06 -6.13 29.91
CA ALA A 223 15.41 -5.97 30.46
C ALA A 223 16.35 -5.14 29.56
N ILE A 224 15.99 -4.92 28.28
CA ILE A 224 16.81 -4.14 27.34
C ILE A 224 16.64 -2.66 27.64
N THR A 225 17.78 -1.97 27.91
CA THR A 225 17.83 -0.53 28.22
C THR A 225 18.46 0.31 27.12
N GLU A 226 19.13 -0.31 26.14
CA GLU A 226 19.79 0.40 25.04
C GLU A 226 18.79 1.18 24.18
N GLY A 227 19.03 2.47 24.01
CA GLY A 227 18.15 3.36 23.25
C GLY A 227 16.78 3.61 23.90
N ALA A 228 16.58 3.19 25.16
CA ALA A 228 15.35 3.42 25.92
C ALA A 228 15.49 4.62 26.85
N ASN A 229 14.37 5.35 27.04
CA ASN A 229 14.31 6.49 27.96
C ASN A 229 14.08 6.04 29.41
N PHE A 230 13.55 4.83 29.61
CA PHE A 230 13.28 4.24 30.93
C PHE A 230 13.34 2.72 30.88
N ASN A 231 13.56 2.09 32.03
CA ASN A 231 13.59 0.63 32.13
C ASN A 231 12.25 0.00 31.75
N GLY A 232 12.29 -1.06 30.94
CA GLY A 232 11.09 -1.72 30.45
C GLY A 232 10.36 -1.00 29.31
N ALA A 233 10.95 0.05 28.74
CA ALA A 233 10.34 0.86 27.69
C ALA A 233 9.87 0.03 26.49
N PHE A 234 10.65 -0.97 26.04
CA PHE A 234 10.32 -1.80 24.88
C PHE A 234 9.22 -2.85 25.15
N ALA A 235 8.98 -3.18 26.40
CA ALA A 235 7.87 -4.04 26.83
C ALA A 235 6.63 -3.23 27.29
N SER A 236 6.73 -1.88 27.31
CA SER A 236 5.66 -1.02 27.81
C SER A 236 4.55 -0.82 26.78
N PHE A 237 3.37 -0.43 27.27
CA PHE A 237 2.18 -0.25 26.46
C PHE A 237 2.28 0.91 25.45
N PHE A 238 2.96 2.00 25.81
CA PHE A 238 3.13 3.18 24.95
C PHE A 238 4.53 3.34 24.36
N GLY A 239 5.49 2.52 24.77
CA GLY A 239 6.87 2.60 24.31
C GLY A 239 7.63 3.79 24.90
N ASN A 240 8.83 4.02 24.35
CA ASN A 240 9.72 5.11 24.75
C ASN A 240 9.40 6.46 24.10
N ASP A 241 8.66 6.49 22.99
CA ASP A 241 8.34 7.71 22.24
C ASP A 241 6.90 7.63 21.64
N PRO A 242 5.87 7.80 22.49
CA PRO A 242 4.48 7.73 22.04
C PRO A 242 4.11 8.79 21.00
N PHE A 243 4.78 9.95 21.04
CA PHE A 243 4.51 11.04 20.11
C PHE A 243 4.95 10.68 18.68
N SER A 244 6.16 10.19 18.51
CA SER A 244 6.61 9.70 17.18
C SER A 244 5.80 8.50 16.71
N LEU A 245 5.40 7.60 17.60
CA LEU A 245 4.53 6.47 17.28
C LEU A 245 3.18 6.93 16.73
N LEU A 246 2.56 7.96 17.31
CA LEU A 246 1.30 8.51 16.85
C LEU A 246 1.35 8.97 15.39
N TRP A 247 2.43 9.63 14.96
CA TRP A 247 2.58 10.08 13.57
C TRP A 247 2.66 8.92 12.59
N VAL A 248 3.30 7.82 12.97
CA VAL A 248 3.33 6.59 12.17
C VAL A 248 1.92 5.99 12.07
N VAL A 249 1.18 5.93 13.18
CA VAL A 249 -0.22 5.46 13.19
C VAL A 249 -1.09 6.33 12.28
N ILE A 250 -0.95 7.65 12.33
CA ILE A 250 -1.72 8.58 11.48
C ILE A 250 -1.41 8.33 10.00
N LEU A 251 -0.14 8.33 9.60
CA LEU A 251 0.24 8.11 8.22
C LEU A 251 -0.29 6.78 7.69
N THR A 252 -0.04 5.69 8.40
CA THR A 252 -0.35 4.36 7.93
C THR A 252 -1.84 4.04 7.97
N SER A 253 -2.59 4.65 8.88
CA SER A 253 -4.03 4.40 9.02
C SER A 253 -4.86 5.29 8.10
N LEU A 254 -4.73 6.62 8.22
CA LEU A 254 -5.50 7.56 7.38
C LEU A 254 -5.01 7.60 5.94
N GLY A 255 -3.76 7.25 5.67
CA GLY A 255 -3.21 7.20 4.32
C GLY A 255 -4.07 6.40 3.35
N THR A 256 -4.63 5.27 3.78
CA THR A 256 -5.47 4.41 2.94
C THR A 256 -6.69 5.11 2.35
N TRP A 257 -7.18 6.19 2.99
CA TRP A 257 -8.35 6.95 2.51
C TRP A 257 -8.05 7.81 1.28
N GLY A 258 -6.79 8.15 1.06
CA GLY A 258 -6.35 8.93 -0.11
C GLY A 258 -5.57 8.12 -1.15
N LEU A 259 -5.26 6.85 -0.88
CA LEU A 259 -4.52 6.02 -1.80
C LEU A 259 -5.40 5.47 -2.92
N PRO A 260 -5.09 5.76 -4.20
CA PRO A 260 -5.96 5.41 -5.32
C PRO A 260 -6.18 3.90 -5.49
N GLN A 261 -5.17 3.06 -5.22
CA GLN A 261 -5.28 1.60 -5.28
C GLN A 261 -6.17 1.04 -4.16
N MET A 262 -6.25 1.69 -3.00
CA MET A 262 -7.11 1.29 -1.90
C MET A 262 -8.56 1.72 -2.16
N VAL A 263 -8.75 3.00 -2.47
CA VAL A 263 -10.06 3.57 -2.80
C VAL A 263 -10.69 2.90 -4.02
N GLY A 264 -9.88 2.51 -5.00
CA GLY A 264 -10.32 1.77 -6.20
C GLY A 264 -11.01 0.43 -5.89
N LYS A 265 -10.70 -0.19 -4.75
CA LYS A 265 -11.39 -1.43 -4.33
C LYS A 265 -12.88 -1.21 -4.07
N PHE A 266 -13.26 -0.03 -3.56
CA PHE A 266 -14.67 0.32 -3.37
C PHE A 266 -15.45 0.50 -4.68
N TYR A 267 -14.78 0.84 -5.79
CA TYR A 267 -15.42 1.00 -7.11
C TYR A 267 -15.97 -0.33 -7.66
N ALA A 268 -15.32 -1.44 -7.32
CA ALA A 268 -15.62 -2.77 -7.84
C ALA A 268 -16.70 -3.53 -7.06
N ILE A 269 -17.17 -3.01 -5.91
CA ILE A 269 -18.12 -3.66 -5.00
C ILE A 269 -19.47 -3.92 -5.68
N LYS A 270 -20.01 -5.14 -5.52
CA LYS A 270 -21.25 -5.58 -6.17
C LYS A 270 -22.50 -4.99 -5.52
N ASN A 271 -22.62 -5.03 -4.20
CA ASN A 271 -23.84 -4.67 -3.46
C ASN A 271 -23.58 -4.29 -2.00
N GLU A 272 -24.62 -3.86 -1.26
CA GLU A 272 -24.57 -3.49 0.16
C GLU A 272 -24.04 -4.63 1.05
N LYS A 273 -24.41 -5.89 0.77
CA LYS A 273 -23.91 -7.05 1.51
C LYS A 273 -22.38 -7.15 1.40
N ALA A 274 -21.80 -6.81 0.25
CA ALA A 274 -20.36 -6.81 0.06
C ALA A 274 -19.67 -5.71 0.89
N ILE A 275 -20.33 -4.57 1.12
CA ILE A 275 -19.81 -3.52 1.99
C ILE A 275 -19.78 -3.99 3.44
N ASN A 276 -20.89 -4.53 3.95
CA ASN A 276 -20.99 -4.99 5.35
C ASN A 276 -20.00 -6.13 5.63
N THR A 277 -19.94 -7.12 4.74
CA THR A 277 -18.97 -8.22 4.85
C THR A 277 -17.54 -7.69 4.76
N GLY A 278 -17.29 -6.75 3.83
CA GLY A 278 -15.99 -6.11 3.65
C GLY A 278 -15.52 -5.41 4.92
N THR A 279 -16.41 -4.66 5.57
CA THR A 279 -16.13 -3.95 6.82
C THR A 279 -15.63 -4.91 7.91
N VAL A 280 -16.35 -6.02 8.14
CA VAL A 280 -15.99 -6.98 9.20
C VAL A 280 -14.74 -7.77 8.84
N VAL A 281 -14.73 -8.40 7.66
CA VAL A 281 -13.67 -9.33 7.26
C VAL A 281 -12.34 -8.62 7.08
N SER A 282 -12.31 -7.45 6.40
CA SER A 282 -11.05 -6.71 6.22
C SER A 282 -10.51 -6.13 7.53
N THR A 283 -11.39 -5.77 8.48
CA THR A 283 -10.96 -5.30 9.81
C THR A 283 -10.32 -6.44 10.62
N LEU A 284 -10.97 -7.62 10.67
CA LEU A 284 -10.38 -8.79 11.32
C LEU A 284 -9.07 -9.21 10.65
N PHE A 285 -9.02 -9.17 9.33
CA PHE A 285 -7.78 -9.40 8.59
C PHE A 285 -6.68 -8.42 9.00
N ALA A 286 -7.00 -7.13 9.10
CA ALA A 286 -6.05 -6.10 9.51
C ALA A 286 -5.55 -6.29 10.96
N ILE A 287 -6.43 -6.67 11.90
CA ILE A 287 -6.04 -6.96 13.28
C ILE A 287 -5.02 -8.10 13.31
N ILE A 288 -5.30 -9.20 12.59
CA ILE A 288 -4.46 -10.40 12.63
C ILE A 288 -3.16 -10.15 11.85
N VAL A 289 -3.24 -9.64 10.62
CA VAL A 289 -2.06 -9.52 9.76
C VAL A 289 -1.24 -8.29 10.11
N ALA A 290 -1.82 -7.09 10.13
CA ALA A 290 -1.07 -5.89 10.49
C ALA A 290 -0.68 -5.90 11.97
N GLY A 291 -1.65 -6.14 12.84
CA GLY A 291 -1.40 -6.27 14.28
C GLY A 291 -0.31 -7.30 14.56
N GLY A 292 -0.40 -8.46 13.91
CA GLY A 292 0.59 -9.52 14.01
C GLY A 292 1.99 -9.13 13.50
N CYS A 293 2.09 -8.43 12.36
CA CYS A 293 3.38 -7.97 11.83
C CYS A 293 4.09 -7.01 12.80
N TYR A 294 3.38 -5.99 13.29
CA TYR A 294 3.97 -5.02 14.23
C TYR A 294 4.23 -5.63 15.60
N PHE A 295 3.36 -6.53 16.07
CA PHE A 295 3.59 -7.30 17.30
C PHE A 295 4.85 -8.16 17.19
N LEU A 296 5.02 -8.89 16.08
CA LEU A 296 6.23 -9.67 15.80
C LEU A 296 7.47 -8.78 15.78
N GLY A 297 7.41 -7.65 15.06
CA GLY A 297 8.49 -6.66 15.00
C GLY A 297 8.88 -6.12 16.36
N GLY A 298 7.92 -6.01 17.30
CA GLY A 298 8.17 -5.58 18.67
C GLY A 298 9.21 -6.40 19.44
N PHE A 299 9.42 -7.66 19.06
CA PHE A 299 10.44 -8.53 19.63
C PHE A 299 11.80 -8.48 18.90
N SER A 300 11.94 -7.65 17.88
CA SER A 300 13.14 -7.61 17.03
C SER A 300 14.45 -7.35 17.80
N ARG A 301 14.41 -6.61 18.90
CA ARG A 301 15.58 -6.33 19.74
C ARG A 301 16.15 -7.57 20.46
N LEU A 302 15.37 -8.66 20.58
CA LEU A 302 15.86 -9.95 21.09
C LEU A 302 16.81 -10.66 20.11
N TYR A 303 16.92 -10.17 18.89
CA TYR A 303 17.72 -10.70 17.79
C TYR A 303 18.78 -9.71 17.31
N ALA A 304 19.22 -8.80 18.18
CA ALA A 304 20.26 -7.82 17.89
C ALA A 304 21.63 -8.53 17.85
N ASP A 305 22.14 -8.77 16.66
CA ASP A 305 23.48 -9.29 16.40
C ASP A 305 24.24 -8.37 15.43
N SER A 306 25.48 -8.76 15.05
CA SER A 306 26.34 -7.98 14.17
C SER A 306 25.75 -7.69 12.79
N ASP A 307 24.84 -8.55 12.31
CA ASP A 307 24.39 -8.56 10.92
C ASP A 307 23.35 -7.48 10.64
N ILE A 308 22.80 -6.86 11.69
CA ILE A 308 21.86 -5.73 11.56
C ILE A 308 22.55 -4.36 11.56
N TYR A 309 23.88 -4.30 11.78
CA TYR A 309 24.62 -3.05 11.78
C TYR A 309 25.40 -2.85 10.49
N LYS A 310 25.34 -1.64 9.95
CA LYS A 310 26.16 -1.22 8.82
C LYS A 310 27.61 -0.96 9.25
N LEU A 311 28.49 -0.82 8.27
CA LEU A 311 29.90 -0.52 8.52
C LEU A 311 30.14 0.79 9.29
N ASP A 312 29.21 1.75 9.21
CA ASP A 312 29.24 3.01 9.95
C ASP A 312 28.65 2.91 11.37
N GLY A 313 28.24 1.71 11.79
CA GLY A 313 27.62 1.45 13.08
C GLY A 313 26.13 1.79 13.16
N SER A 314 25.52 2.29 12.09
CA SER A 314 24.08 2.54 12.03
C SER A 314 23.28 1.25 11.81
N VAL A 315 22.05 1.19 12.34
CA VAL A 315 21.16 0.03 12.17
C VAL A 315 20.63 -0.04 10.74
N ASP A 316 20.77 -1.18 10.08
CA ASP A 316 20.06 -1.50 8.84
C ASP A 316 18.65 -2.02 9.15
N PHE A 317 17.69 -1.11 9.26
CA PHE A 317 16.32 -1.45 9.62
C PHE A 317 15.64 -2.46 8.69
N ASP A 318 16.07 -2.55 7.43
CA ASP A 318 15.50 -3.47 6.45
C ASP A 318 16.06 -4.90 6.58
N SER A 319 17.14 -5.09 7.36
CA SER A 319 17.74 -6.39 7.66
C SER A 319 17.25 -7.01 8.97
N ILE A 320 16.56 -6.24 9.82
CA ILE A 320 16.12 -6.70 11.16
C ILE A 320 15.20 -7.92 11.07
N ILE A 321 14.11 -7.86 10.30
CA ILE A 321 13.15 -8.98 10.21
C ILE A 321 13.78 -10.17 9.47
N PRO A 322 14.47 -10.03 8.33
CA PRO A 322 15.21 -11.14 7.74
C PRO A 322 16.13 -11.84 8.73
N ASN A 323 16.93 -11.09 9.49
CA ASN A 323 17.83 -11.66 10.50
C ASN A 323 17.09 -12.42 11.61
N MET A 324 16.02 -11.82 12.16
CA MET A 324 15.15 -12.45 13.16
C MET A 324 14.60 -13.82 12.69
N LEU A 325 14.40 -14.02 11.39
CA LEU A 325 13.82 -15.21 10.80
C LEU A 325 14.88 -16.22 10.32
N ASN A 326 16.15 -15.82 10.20
CA ASN A 326 17.21 -16.62 9.61
C ASN A 326 17.48 -17.94 10.36
N ASN A 327 17.29 -17.96 11.67
CA ASN A 327 17.52 -19.13 12.52
C ASN A 327 16.33 -20.11 12.57
N LEU A 328 15.28 -19.88 11.79
CA LEU A 328 14.13 -20.79 11.73
C LEU A 328 14.40 -22.00 10.84
N PRO A 329 13.74 -23.16 11.07
CA PRO A 329 13.87 -24.32 10.18
C PRO A 329 13.52 -23.99 8.73
N ALA A 330 14.16 -24.64 7.76
CA ALA A 330 14.03 -24.37 6.31
C ALA A 330 12.57 -24.38 5.82
N ILE A 331 11.74 -25.29 6.32
CA ILE A 331 10.31 -25.35 5.98
C ILE A 331 9.55 -24.10 6.46
N VAL A 332 9.94 -23.54 7.61
CA VAL A 332 9.36 -22.33 8.17
C VAL A 332 9.81 -21.11 7.37
N ILE A 333 11.08 -21.04 7.00
CA ILE A 333 11.60 -20.00 6.08
C ILE A 333 10.84 -20.06 4.75
N GLY A 334 10.58 -21.24 4.21
CA GLY A 334 9.75 -21.42 3.01
C GLY A 334 8.32 -20.89 3.18
N LEU A 335 7.69 -21.11 4.34
CA LEU A 335 6.36 -20.57 4.66
C LEU A 335 6.39 -19.03 4.81
N VAL A 336 7.43 -18.49 5.45
CA VAL A 336 7.64 -17.03 5.54
C VAL A 336 7.83 -16.42 4.16
N LEU A 337 8.60 -17.05 3.29
CA LEU A 337 8.76 -16.61 1.90
C LEU A 337 7.40 -16.53 1.19
N ILE A 338 6.58 -17.57 1.28
CA ILE A 338 5.24 -17.57 0.67
C ILE A 338 4.32 -16.53 1.32
N LEU A 339 4.40 -16.32 2.63
CA LEU A 339 3.68 -15.27 3.33
C LEU A 339 4.02 -13.88 2.77
N VAL A 340 5.31 -13.56 2.69
CA VAL A 340 5.78 -12.24 2.23
C VAL A 340 5.61 -12.07 0.72
N LEU A 341 5.76 -13.13 -0.07
CA LEU A 341 5.39 -13.17 -1.49
C LEU A 341 3.90 -12.86 -1.67
N SER A 342 3.04 -13.51 -0.91
CA SER A 342 1.59 -13.27 -0.94
C SER A 342 1.27 -11.81 -0.65
N ALA A 343 1.82 -11.27 0.43
CA ALA A 343 1.62 -9.88 0.83
C ALA A 343 2.14 -8.88 -0.23
N SER A 344 3.29 -9.16 -0.82
CA SER A 344 3.90 -8.27 -1.81
C SER A 344 3.21 -8.31 -3.16
N MET A 345 2.87 -9.50 -3.65
CA MET A 345 2.29 -9.65 -4.99
C MET A 345 0.87 -9.09 -5.08
N SER A 346 0.07 -9.21 -4.01
CA SER A 346 -1.26 -8.58 -3.96
C SER A 346 -1.17 -7.04 -4.05
N THR A 347 -0.21 -6.45 -3.33
CA THR A 347 0.01 -5.00 -3.37
C THR A 347 0.62 -4.58 -4.71
N LEU A 348 1.66 -5.29 -5.21
CA LEU A 348 2.29 -4.99 -6.50
C LEU A 348 1.27 -4.98 -7.64
N SER A 349 0.40 -6.00 -7.72
CA SER A 349 -0.63 -6.06 -8.76
C SER A 349 -1.58 -4.86 -8.71
N SER A 350 -1.97 -4.45 -7.52
CA SER A 350 -2.85 -3.29 -7.32
C SER A 350 -2.18 -1.97 -7.71
N LEU A 351 -0.91 -1.77 -7.34
CA LEU A 351 -0.14 -0.56 -7.68
C LEU A 351 0.09 -0.44 -9.18
N VAL A 352 0.56 -1.53 -9.79
CA VAL A 352 0.90 -1.59 -11.21
C VAL A 352 -0.34 -1.40 -12.08
N LEU A 353 -1.46 -2.06 -11.73
CA LEU A 353 -2.73 -1.92 -12.44
C LEU A 353 -3.29 -0.49 -12.31
N THR A 354 -3.29 0.07 -11.10
CA THR A 354 -3.78 1.44 -10.85
C THR A 354 -2.94 2.46 -11.59
N SER A 355 -1.61 2.42 -11.46
CA SER A 355 -0.69 3.35 -12.11
C SER A 355 -0.84 3.34 -13.63
N SER A 356 -0.82 2.16 -14.25
CA SER A 356 -0.86 2.01 -15.70
C SER A 356 -2.23 2.33 -16.28
N SER A 357 -3.32 1.97 -15.58
CA SER A 357 -4.68 2.29 -16.03
C SER A 357 -4.98 3.79 -15.94
N THR A 358 -4.61 4.45 -14.83
CA THR A 358 -4.82 5.90 -14.68
C THR A 358 -4.00 6.68 -15.69
N LEU A 359 -2.73 6.35 -15.90
CA LEU A 359 -1.90 7.04 -16.90
C LEU A 359 -2.48 6.87 -18.31
N THR A 360 -2.93 5.67 -18.67
CA THR A 360 -3.54 5.44 -19.99
C THR A 360 -4.87 6.15 -20.16
N LEU A 361 -5.81 5.90 -19.24
CA LEU A 361 -7.21 6.33 -19.41
C LEU A 361 -7.36 7.84 -19.13
N ASP A 362 -6.66 8.34 -18.13
CA ASP A 362 -6.91 9.67 -17.60
C ASP A 362 -5.95 10.74 -18.15
N MET A 363 -4.76 10.33 -18.61
CA MET A 363 -3.79 11.26 -19.18
C MET A 363 -3.61 11.05 -20.69
N LEU A 364 -3.21 9.85 -21.15
CA LEU A 364 -2.90 9.62 -22.56
C LEU A 364 -4.15 9.68 -23.46
N CYS A 365 -5.27 9.11 -23.02
CA CYS A 365 -6.52 9.18 -23.78
C CYS A 365 -7.10 10.61 -23.86
N GLU A 366 -6.79 11.48 -22.90
CA GLU A 366 -7.21 12.89 -22.94
C GLU A 366 -6.27 13.77 -23.75
N THR A 367 -5.00 13.40 -23.90
CA THR A 367 -3.99 14.20 -24.61
C THR A 367 -3.68 13.68 -26.00
N CYS A 368 -3.00 12.54 -26.08
CA CYS A 368 -2.41 12.00 -27.33
C CYS A 368 -3.28 10.95 -28.01
N MET A 369 -4.15 10.24 -27.27
CA MET A 369 -4.87 9.05 -27.75
C MET A 369 -6.39 9.22 -27.76
N LYS A 370 -6.92 10.41 -28.01
CA LYS A 370 -8.37 10.72 -27.93
C LYS A 370 -9.25 9.80 -28.79
N LYS A 371 -8.75 9.37 -29.94
CA LYS A 371 -9.47 8.50 -30.90
C LYS A 371 -9.08 7.02 -30.79
N ALA A 372 -8.32 6.62 -29.76
CA ALA A 372 -7.87 5.24 -29.62
C ALA A 372 -9.03 4.26 -29.40
N SER A 373 -9.00 3.14 -30.10
CA SER A 373 -9.96 2.04 -29.92
C SER A 373 -9.84 1.40 -28.53
N LYS A 374 -10.89 0.74 -28.06
CA LYS A 374 -10.86 -0.01 -26.78
C LYS A 374 -9.70 -1.03 -26.73
N LYS A 375 -9.42 -1.70 -27.84
CA LYS A 375 -8.30 -2.65 -27.97
C LYS A 375 -6.94 -1.96 -27.86
N SER A 376 -6.78 -0.80 -28.49
CA SER A 376 -5.54 0.01 -28.40
C SER A 376 -5.31 0.50 -26.97
N ARG A 377 -6.34 0.98 -26.27
CA ARG A 377 -6.23 1.41 -24.86
C ARG A 377 -5.77 0.25 -23.96
N LEU A 378 -6.35 -0.93 -24.12
CA LEU A 378 -5.94 -2.11 -23.34
C LEU A 378 -4.49 -2.52 -23.63
N SER A 379 -4.06 -2.45 -24.89
CA SER A 379 -2.65 -2.74 -25.26
C SER A 379 -1.70 -1.74 -24.61
N VAL A 380 -2.04 -0.46 -24.59
CA VAL A 380 -1.21 0.58 -23.96
C VAL A 380 -1.14 0.39 -22.44
N ILE A 381 -2.26 0.04 -21.78
CA ILE A 381 -2.23 -0.30 -20.34
C ILE A 381 -1.21 -1.42 -20.08
N ARG A 382 -1.23 -2.49 -20.88
CA ARG A 382 -0.30 -3.61 -20.74
C ARG A 382 1.17 -3.23 -20.97
N ILE A 383 1.43 -2.35 -21.93
CA ILE A 383 2.79 -1.82 -22.17
C ILE A 383 3.23 -0.96 -20.99
N LEU A 384 2.36 -0.09 -20.49
CA LEU A 384 2.68 0.76 -19.33
C LEU A 384 2.87 -0.04 -18.04
N ILE A 385 2.22 -1.19 -17.89
CA ILE A 385 2.51 -2.15 -16.81
C ILE A 385 3.99 -2.55 -16.86
N LEU A 386 4.50 -2.95 -18.01
CA LEU A 386 5.92 -3.32 -18.17
C LEU A 386 6.87 -2.16 -17.89
N VAL A 387 6.55 -0.97 -18.42
CA VAL A 387 7.37 0.23 -18.21
C VAL A 387 7.41 0.61 -16.73
N PHE A 388 6.27 0.62 -16.06
CA PHE A 388 6.17 0.96 -14.64
C PHE A 388 6.94 -0.03 -13.77
N ILE A 389 6.79 -1.34 -14.03
CA ILE A 389 7.54 -2.39 -13.34
C ILE A 389 9.05 -2.23 -13.55
N ALA A 390 9.48 -1.99 -14.80
CA ALA A 390 10.90 -1.82 -15.11
C ALA A 390 11.52 -0.61 -14.39
N ILE A 391 10.85 0.54 -14.40
CA ILE A 391 11.32 1.73 -13.69
C ILE A 391 11.42 1.45 -12.18
N SER A 392 10.40 0.85 -11.60
CA SER A 392 10.37 0.54 -10.15
C SER A 392 11.46 -0.47 -9.76
N ALA A 393 11.71 -1.47 -10.60
CA ALA A 393 12.77 -2.46 -10.37
C ALA A 393 14.17 -1.82 -10.44
N VAL A 394 14.41 -0.96 -11.44
CA VAL A 394 15.68 -0.21 -11.55
C VAL A 394 15.91 0.66 -10.32
N ILE A 395 14.88 1.37 -9.85
CA ILE A 395 14.99 2.21 -8.65
C ILE A 395 15.29 1.34 -7.41
N ALA A 396 14.66 0.17 -7.26
CA ALA A 396 14.95 -0.74 -6.15
C ALA A 396 16.40 -1.22 -6.16
N ILE A 397 16.95 -1.57 -7.33
CA ILE A 397 18.34 -2.00 -7.50
C ILE A 397 19.31 -0.85 -7.15
N VAL A 398 19.04 0.35 -7.66
CA VAL A 398 19.85 1.55 -7.38
C VAL A 398 19.79 1.91 -5.89
N GLN A 399 18.60 1.85 -5.29
CA GLN A 399 18.40 2.11 -3.85
C GLN A 399 19.25 1.15 -3.00
N ASN A 400 19.21 -0.15 -3.29
CA ASN A 400 19.99 -1.14 -2.55
C ASN A 400 21.51 -0.96 -2.75
N LYS A 401 21.93 -0.72 -4.01
CA LYS A 401 23.36 -0.58 -4.35
C LYS A 401 24.02 0.63 -3.67
N TYR A 402 23.30 1.74 -3.54
CA TYR A 402 23.83 3.01 -3.01
C TYR A 402 23.36 3.33 -1.59
N GLY A 403 22.55 2.47 -0.95
CA GLY A 403 22.07 2.68 0.41
C GLY A 403 21.22 3.96 0.58
N LEU A 404 20.50 4.39 -0.46
CA LEU A 404 19.91 5.72 -0.56
C LEU A 404 18.84 6.02 0.48
N ALA A 405 18.06 5.02 0.90
CA ALA A 405 16.99 5.16 1.89
C ALA A 405 16.48 3.80 2.37
N PHE A 406 15.90 3.76 3.56
CA PHE A 406 15.16 2.59 4.04
C PHE A 406 13.82 2.45 3.34
N ILE A 407 13.29 1.22 3.32
CA ILE A 407 11.98 0.88 2.74
C ILE A 407 10.88 1.81 3.26
N ALA A 408 10.82 2.02 4.58
CA ALA A 408 9.80 2.86 5.20
C ALA A 408 9.86 4.33 4.77
N GLN A 409 11.03 4.87 4.43
CA GLN A 409 11.17 6.25 3.97
C GLN A 409 10.60 6.45 2.56
N PHE A 410 10.86 5.55 1.62
CA PHE A 410 10.28 5.62 0.28
C PHE A 410 8.76 5.48 0.30
N MET A 411 8.25 4.56 1.12
CA MET A 411 6.80 4.46 1.33
C MET A 411 6.24 5.73 1.97
N GLY A 412 6.94 6.30 2.96
CA GLY A 412 6.52 7.56 3.61
C GLY A 412 6.38 8.71 2.63
N VAL A 413 7.32 8.86 1.69
CA VAL A 413 7.25 9.85 0.60
C VAL A 413 6.05 9.60 -0.31
N SER A 414 5.87 8.36 -0.76
CA SER A 414 4.76 7.99 -1.64
C SER A 414 3.40 8.23 -0.98
N TRP A 415 3.21 7.71 0.23
CA TRP A 415 1.95 7.86 0.95
C TRP A 415 1.69 9.30 1.36
N GLY A 416 2.72 10.04 1.79
CA GLY A 416 2.61 11.45 2.09
C GLY A 416 2.16 12.29 0.90
N ALA A 417 2.71 12.04 -0.29
CA ALA A 417 2.32 12.74 -1.51
C ALA A 417 0.90 12.37 -1.94
N LEU A 418 0.58 11.08 -2.05
CA LEU A 418 -0.70 10.61 -2.56
C LEU A 418 -1.85 10.90 -1.59
N ALA A 419 -1.71 10.47 -0.33
CA ALA A 419 -2.76 10.68 0.65
C ALA A 419 -2.87 12.15 1.07
N GLY A 420 -1.76 12.87 1.17
CA GLY A 420 -1.77 14.31 1.38
C GLY A 420 -2.49 15.07 0.27
N ALA A 421 -2.30 14.67 -1.00
CA ALA A 421 -3.00 15.29 -2.12
C ALA A 421 -4.48 14.90 -2.17
N PHE A 422 -4.83 13.62 -1.98
CA PHE A 422 -6.14 13.10 -2.38
C PHE A 422 -7.12 12.85 -1.23
N LEU A 423 -6.66 12.63 0.01
CA LEU A 423 -7.54 12.27 1.13
C LEU A 423 -8.67 13.29 1.31
N ALA A 424 -8.36 14.54 1.57
CA ALA A 424 -9.37 15.57 1.82
C ALA A 424 -10.21 15.93 0.57
N PRO A 425 -9.63 16.14 -0.63
CA PRO A 425 -10.40 16.34 -1.84
C PRO A 425 -11.36 15.19 -2.16
N PHE A 426 -10.96 13.95 -1.91
CA PHE A 426 -11.81 12.78 -2.12
C PHE A 426 -12.91 12.70 -1.08
N LEU A 427 -12.56 12.77 0.20
CA LEU A 427 -13.51 12.70 1.31
C LEU A 427 -14.57 13.80 1.19
N TYR A 428 -14.16 15.07 1.07
CA TYR A 428 -15.10 16.17 0.92
C TYR A 428 -15.85 16.15 -0.42
N GLY A 429 -15.24 15.59 -1.46
CA GLY A 429 -15.94 15.33 -2.72
C GLY A 429 -17.16 14.42 -2.55
N LEU A 430 -17.07 13.43 -1.65
CA LEU A 430 -18.16 12.51 -1.32
C LEU A 430 -19.20 13.09 -0.34
N TYR A 431 -18.80 13.98 0.55
CA TYR A 431 -19.61 14.40 1.69
C TYR A 431 -20.10 15.84 1.65
N TRP A 432 -19.34 16.73 1.03
CA TRP A 432 -19.61 18.16 1.12
C TRP A 432 -19.78 18.80 -0.26
N LYS A 433 -21.03 19.25 -0.53
CA LYS A 433 -21.43 19.84 -1.81
C LYS A 433 -20.64 21.10 -2.17
N LYS A 434 -20.16 21.86 -1.16
CA LYS A 434 -19.47 23.16 -1.36
C LYS A 434 -17.97 23.05 -1.63
N THR A 435 -17.40 21.85 -1.66
CA THR A 435 -15.98 21.66 -1.99
C THR A 435 -15.67 22.18 -3.39
N THR A 436 -14.65 23.04 -3.50
CA THR A 436 -14.32 23.72 -4.75
C THR A 436 -13.13 23.09 -5.47
N LYS A 437 -13.12 23.18 -6.82
CA LYS A 437 -11.97 22.73 -7.62
C LYS A 437 -10.68 23.47 -7.29
N ALA A 438 -10.76 24.75 -6.94
CA ALA A 438 -9.59 25.55 -6.56
C ALA A 438 -8.92 25.00 -5.30
N ALA A 439 -9.71 24.70 -4.25
CA ALA A 439 -9.19 24.11 -3.02
C ALA A 439 -8.51 22.76 -3.26
N CYS A 440 -9.10 21.93 -4.10
CA CYS A 440 -8.52 20.63 -4.45
C CYS A 440 -7.21 20.78 -5.23
N PHE A 441 -7.15 21.69 -6.21
CA PHE A 441 -5.93 21.94 -6.98
C PHE A 441 -4.79 22.46 -6.11
N VAL A 442 -5.07 23.43 -5.24
CA VAL A 442 -4.06 23.97 -4.33
C VAL A 442 -3.56 22.86 -3.40
N ASN A 443 -4.46 22.01 -2.88
CA ASN A 443 -4.07 20.87 -2.05
C ASN A 443 -3.18 19.87 -2.80
N PHE A 444 -3.50 19.54 -4.05
CA PHE A 444 -2.65 18.68 -4.91
C PHE A 444 -1.25 19.28 -5.06
N SER A 445 -1.20 20.58 -5.36
CA SER A 445 0.06 21.30 -5.57
C SER A 445 0.91 21.37 -4.32
N VAL A 446 0.33 21.77 -3.19
CA VAL A 446 1.05 21.89 -1.91
C VAL A 446 1.62 20.54 -1.46
N SER A 447 0.81 19.49 -1.48
CA SER A 447 1.26 18.15 -1.08
C SER A 447 2.38 17.63 -1.98
N THR A 448 2.23 17.80 -3.30
CA THR A 448 3.24 17.36 -4.27
C THR A 448 4.54 18.14 -4.12
N ILE A 449 4.47 19.47 -4.02
CA ILE A 449 5.66 20.35 -3.88
C ILE A 449 6.41 20.02 -2.59
N LEU A 450 5.71 19.80 -1.47
CA LEU A 450 6.34 19.45 -0.20
C LEU A 450 7.08 18.13 -0.27
N MET A 451 6.50 17.09 -0.87
CA MET A 451 7.15 15.79 -0.97
C MET A 451 8.28 15.77 -2.01
N VAL A 452 8.13 16.47 -3.12
CA VAL A 452 9.24 16.68 -4.09
C VAL A 452 10.35 17.49 -3.44
N GLY A 453 10.01 18.58 -2.73
CA GLY A 453 10.97 19.40 -1.98
C GLY A 453 11.75 18.56 -0.94
N TYR A 454 11.05 17.69 -0.20
CA TYR A 454 11.72 16.76 0.71
C TYR A 454 12.71 15.84 -0.03
N LEU A 455 12.34 15.28 -1.18
CA LEU A 455 13.26 14.44 -1.98
C LEU A 455 14.46 15.23 -2.48
N VAL A 456 14.23 16.45 -2.97
CA VAL A 456 15.32 17.34 -3.40
C VAL A 456 16.27 17.64 -2.24
N LEU A 457 15.76 18.02 -1.08
CA LEU A 457 16.61 18.25 0.10
C LEU A 457 17.39 16.99 0.50
N LYS A 458 16.74 15.82 0.47
CA LYS A 458 17.37 14.56 0.85
C LYS A 458 18.55 14.17 -0.05
N PHE A 459 18.42 14.37 -1.37
CA PHE A 459 19.43 13.88 -2.32
C PHE A 459 20.40 14.98 -2.81
N ALA A 460 19.94 16.23 -2.92
CA ALA A 460 20.77 17.33 -3.42
C ALA A 460 21.31 18.25 -2.32
N ALA A 461 20.71 18.28 -1.14
CA ALA A 461 21.11 19.14 -0.04
C ALA A 461 20.91 18.46 1.33
N PRO A 462 21.55 17.29 1.60
CA PRO A 462 21.35 16.52 2.83
C PRO A 462 21.73 17.31 4.09
N ASP A 463 22.72 18.20 4.01
CA ASP A 463 23.13 19.06 5.12
C ASP A 463 22.01 20.02 5.54
N VAL A 464 21.26 20.56 4.58
CA VAL A 464 20.10 21.41 4.86
C VAL A 464 18.99 20.60 5.52
N LEU A 465 18.71 19.39 5.05
CA LEU A 465 17.71 18.51 5.67
C LEU A 465 18.12 18.15 7.11
N SER A 466 19.39 17.83 7.36
CA SER A 466 19.88 17.47 8.69
C SER A 466 19.90 18.64 9.68
N SER A 467 19.93 19.88 9.20
CA SER A 467 19.84 21.09 10.03
C SER A 467 18.41 21.37 10.52
N LEU A 468 17.39 20.76 9.91
CA LEU A 468 16.00 20.90 10.36
C LEU A 468 15.78 20.12 11.68
N PRO A 469 14.78 20.51 12.51
CA PRO A 469 14.38 19.69 13.65
C PRO A 469 14.08 18.24 13.22
N ALA A 470 14.47 17.27 14.03
CA ALA A 470 14.36 15.83 13.73
C ALA A 470 12.96 15.39 13.26
N PHE A 471 11.92 16.05 13.75
CA PHE A 471 10.54 15.84 13.34
C PHE A 471 10.34 16.01 11.82
N TRP A 472 10.89 17.07 11.22
CA TRP A 472 10.76 17.40 9.80
C TRP A 472 11.71 16.63 8.88
N GLN A 473 12.70 15.96 9.45
CA GLN A 473 13.58 15.06 8.69
C GLN A 473 12.91 13.74 8.30
N SER A 474 11.75 13.44 8.89
CA SER A 474 10.98 12.23 8.60
C SER A 474 9.90 12.48 7.54
N PRO A 475 9.92 11.80 6.39
CA PRO A 475 8.86 11.90 5.39
C PRO A 475 7.53 11.34 5.90
N ILE A 476 7.57 10.47 6.91
CA ILE A 476 6.40 9.90 7.58
C ILE A 476 5.66 11.00 8.36
N ASN A 477 6.40 11.77 9.15
CA ASN A 477 5.82 12.87 9.93
C ASN A 477 5.28 13.97 9.00
N LEU A 478 6.08 14.34 7.98
CA LEU A 478 5.67 15.35 6.99
C LEU A 478 4.39 14.91 6.25
N GLY A 479 4.31 13.64 5.83
CA GLY A 479 3.12 13.08 5.18
C GLY A 479 1.89 13.07 6.09
N ALA A 480 2.05 12.68 7.36
CA ALA A 480 0.97 12.68 8.33
C ALA A 480 0.45 14.10 8.61
N VAL A 481 1.36 15.07 8.77
CA VAL A 481 0.99 16.49 8.91
C VAL A 481 0.23 16.98 7.69
N MET A 482 0.69 16.65 6.47
CA MET A 482 0.00 17.05 5.25
C MET A 482 -1.41 16.48 5.14
N MET A 483 -1.62 15.22 5.52
CA MET A 483 -2.96 14.62 5.53
C MET A 483 -3.89 15.35 6.50
N LEU A 484 -3.45 15.61 7.73
CA LEU A 484 -4.25 16.33 8.73
C LEU A 484 -4.49 17.79 8.32
N ALA A 485 -3.45 18.46 7.83
CA ALA A 485 -3.58 19.84 7.34
C ALA A 485 -4.55 19.93 6.17
N SER A 486 -4.55 18.96 5.25
CA SER A 486 -5.47 18.92 4.11
C SER A 486 -6.95 18.89 4.53
N LEU A 487 -7.27 18.20 5.64
CA LEU A 487 -8.63 18.14 6.19
C LEU A 487 -9.13 19.49 6.69
N VAL A 488 -8.23 20.38 7.07
CA VAL A 488 -8.57 21.77 7.47
C VAL A 488 -8.47 22.71 6.27
N PHE A 489 -7.43 22.56 5.50
CA PHE A 489 -7.08 23.46 4.38
C PHE A 489 -8.15 23.44 3.26
N VAL A 490 -8.57 22.23 2.83
CA VAL A 490 -9.56 22.11 1.75
C VAL A 490 -10.90 22.78 2.10
N PRO A 491 -11.50 22.60 3.27
CA PRO A 491 -12.69 23.35 3.66
C PRO A 491 -12.46 24.86 3.71
N VAL A 492 -11.39 25.33 4.34
CA VAL A 492 -11.09 26.76 4.50
C VAL A 492 -10.98 27.43 3.12
N VAL A 493 -10.18 26.87 2.21
CA VAL A 493 -10.02 27.40 0.86
C VAL A 493 -11.33 27.30 0.06
N SER A 494 -12.13 26.27 0.27
CA SER A 494 -13.43 26.13 -0.40
C SER A 494 -14.45 27.20 0.04
N LEU A 495 -14.36 27.70 1.27
CA LEU A 495 -15.25 28.77 1.75
C LEU A 495 -14.96 30.12 1.08
N VAL A 496 -13.71 30.40 0.74
CA VAL A 496 -13.25 31.68 0.15
C VAL A 496 -13.11 31.67 -1.36
N THR A 497 -13.29 30.52 -2.03
CA THR A 497 -13.18 30.40 -3.48
C THR A 497 -14.55 30.24 -4.14
N LYS A 498 -14.60 30.41 -5.48
CA LYS A 498 -15.84 30.31 -6.27
C LYS A 498 -16.50 28.96 -6.07
N LYS A 499 -17.74 28.98 -5.58
CA LYS A 499 -18.54 27.78 -5.30
C LYS A 499 -18.86 27.02 -6.59
N PRO A 500 -18.99 25.67 -6.53
CA PRO A 500 -19.43 24.88 -7.67
C PRO A 500 -20.90 25.21 -8.02
N ASP A 501 -21.31 24.82 -9.24
CA ASP A 501 -22.71 24.91 -9.68
C ASP A 501 -23.58 24.03 -8.77
N SER A 502 -24.56 24.65 -8.10
CA SER A 502 -25.44 23.98 -7.14
C SER A 502 -26.33 22.95 -7.82
N ALA A 503 -26.93 23.26 -8.98
CA ALA A 503 -27.84 22.35 -9.66
C ALA A 503 -27.13 21.05 -10.08
N LYS A 504 -25.97 21.17 -10.72
CA LYS A 504 -25.14 20.05 -11.14
C LYS A 504 -24.64 19.23 -9.94
N THR A 505 -24.28 19.90 -8.84
CA THR A 505 -23.81 19.23 -7.63
C THR A 505 -24.95 18.49 -6.93
N ASP A 506 -26.14 19.09 -6.83
CA ASP A 506 -27.31 18.46 -6.24
C ASP A 506 -27.71 17.20 -7.01
N GLU A 507 -27.71 17.25 -8.33
CA GLU A 507 -27.96 16.09 -9.20
C GLU A 507 -26.97 14.92 -8.94
N ILE A 508 -25.67 15.23 -8.75
CA ILE A 508 -24.67 14.21 -8.43
C ILE A 508 -24.95 13.57 -7.08
N PHE A 509 -25.32 14.36 -6.05
CA PHE A 509 -25.54 13.88 -4.68
C PHE A 509 -26.86 13.10 -4.50
N GLU A 510 -27.80 13.18 -5.43
CA GLU A 510 -29.04 12.34 -5.44
C GLU A 510 -28.73 10.84 -5.45
N CYS A 511 -27.54 10.43 -5.90
CA CYS A 511 -27.14 9.02 -5.91
C CYS A 511 -27.21 8.36 -4.52
N TYR A 512 -27.09 9.13 -3.44
CA TYR A 512 -27.11 8.59 -2.08
C TYR A 512 -28.51 8.15 -1.58
N ASN A 513 -29.55 8.51 -2.30
CA ASN A 513 -30.92 8.03 -2.06
C ASN A 513 -31.18 6.63 -2.67
N LYS A 514 -30.19 6.04 -3.36
CA LYS A 514 -30.28 4.73 -4.02
C LYS A 514 -29.57 3.65 -3.22
N GLU A 515 -29.99 2.40 -3.40
CA GLU A 515 -29.26 1.24 -2.91
C GLU A 515 -28.11 0.86 -3.85
N VAL A 516 -27.07 0.23 -3.31
CA VAL A 516 -25.99 -0.35 -4.12
C VAL A 516 -26.51 -1.66 -4.74
N THR A 517 -27.11 -1.55 -5.89
CA THR A 517 -27.54 -2.69 -6.71
C THR A 517 -26.93 -2.53 -8.11
N VAL A 518 -26.03 -3.45 -8.49
CA VAL A 518 -25.41 -3.39 -9.81
C VAL A 518 -25.53 -4.74 -10.48
N GLY A 519 -26.11 -4.74 -11.67
CA GLY A 519 -26.03 -5.89 -12.57
C GLY A 519 -24.58 -6.14 -12.99
N ALA A 520 -24.20 -7.41 -13.14
CA ALA A 520 -22.82 -7.84 -13.44
C ALA A 520 -22.24 -7.30 -14.77
N LYS A 521 -22.99 -6.52 -15.54
CA LYS A 521 -22.64 -6.04 -16.89
C LYS A 521 -22.78 -4.54 -17.11
N GLU A 522 -22.98 -3.72 -16.06
CA GLU A 522 -22.97 -2.28 -16.27
C GLU A 522 -21.58 -1.82 -16.67
N SER A 523 -21.42 -1.55 -17.96
CA SER A 523 -20.17 -1.03 -18.51
C SER A 523 -19.97 0.43 -18.07
N LEU A 524 -18.73 0.82 -17.92
CA LEU A 524 -18.30 2.22 -17.81
C LEU A 524 -18.52 2.90 -19.18
N GLY A 525 -19.62 3.61 -19.27
CA GLY A 525 -19.98 4.37 -20.46
C GLY A 525 -20.56 3.49 -21.58
N LYS A 526 -21.84 3.65 -21.79
CA LYS A 526 -22.44 3.42 -23.11
C LYS A 526 -21.96 4.50 -24.09
#